data_7dd25defde4432311df920c7900a3a6d
#
_entry.id   7dd25defde4432311df920c7900a3a6d
#
_cell.length_a   1.000
_cell.length_b   1.000
_cell.length_c   1.000
_cell.angle_alpha   90.00
_cell.angle_beta   90.00
_cell.angle_gamma   90.00
#
_symmetry.space_group_name_H-M   'P 1'
#
loop_
_entity.id
_entity.type
_entity.pdbx_description
1 polymer ?
#
loop_
_entity_poly.entity_id
_entity_poly.type
_entity_poly.pdbx_seq_one_letter_code
_entity_poly.pdbx_strand_id
1 'polypeptide(L)'
;MELTELEAAGLKAALYGPPADRVWLYVHGKGGCKEEAEDFAALACPRGWQVLAADLPEHGTRRGDGVPLDPWHAAPELRALLGYAKGRWRHTALRCTSLGAWFSLLAFAGERLEQALFVSPVVDMEGLIRDMMGWAGVSEAQLEAAGELDTPFGETLSWPYLQYVRAHPVSRWPTPTALLYASGDAMLRRAAVEDFALSLIHI
;
A
#
# COMPACT_ATOMS: atom_id res chain seq x y z
N MET A 1 -19.82 15.77 -1.89
CA MET A 1 -18.84 15.64 -0.79
C MET A 1 -17.81 16.74 -0.95
N GLU A 2 -17.36 17.36 0.14
CA GLU A 2 -16.31 18.37 0.08
C GLU A 2 -14.98 17.71 -0.31
N LEU A 3 -14.31 18.27 -1.32
CA LEU A 3 -13.00 17.85 -1.80
C LEU A 3 -12.08 19.08 -1.80
N THR A 4 -10.92 18.94 -1.19
CA THR A 4 -9.85 19.91 -1.17
C THR A 4 -8.60 19.29 -1.77
N GLU A 5 -8.08 19.85 -2.86
CA GLU A 5 -6.75 19.52 -3.33
C GLU A 5 -5.72 20.29 -2.53
N LEU A 6 -4.66 19.62 -2.10
CA LEU A 6 -3.61 20.22 -1.28
C LEU A 6 -2.26 19.52 -1.52
N GLU A 7 -1.22 20.11 -0.97
CA GLU A 7 0.08 19.47 -0.85
C GLU A 7 0.25 18.90 0.56
N ALA A 8 0.52 17.61 0.65
CA ALA A 8 0.78 16.88 1.89
C ALA A 8 2.15 16.20 1.80
N ALA A 9 3.09 16.62 2.64
CA ALA A 9 4.46 16.10 2.65
C ALA A 9 5.18 16.14 1.29
N GLY A 10 4.93 17.18 0.49
CA GLY A 10 5.49 17.33 -0.86
C GLY A 10 4.72 16.56 -1.95
N LEU A 11 3.65 15.87 -1.60
CA LEU A 11 2.82 15.10 -2.54
C LEU A 11 1.51 15.86 -2.83
N LYS A 12 1.09 15.88 -4.10
CA LYS A 12 -0.27 16.31 -4.45
C LYS A 12 -1.27 15.31 -3.87
N ALA A 13 -2.19 15.81 -3.05
CA ALA A 13 -3.12 14.99 -2.31
C ALA A 13 -4.56 15.49 -2.46
N ALA A 14 -5.51 14.59 -2.32
CA ALA A 14 -6.94 14.82 -2.22
C ALA A 14 -7.38 14.61 -0.77
N LEU A 15 -8.02 15.62 -0.18
CA LEU A 15 -8.62 15.55 1.14
C LEU A 15 -10.14 15.65 1.01
N TYR A 16 -10.83 14.61 1.43
CA TYR A 16 -12.28 14.50 1.39
C TYR A 16 -12.90 14.73 2.76
N GLY A 17 -14.04 15.40 2.77
CA GLY A 17 -14.91 15.61 3.93
C GLY A 17 -14.66 16.90 4.67
N PRO A 18 -15.66 17.35 5.48
CA PRO A 18 -15.55 18.54 6.30
C PRO A 18 -14.45 18.39 7.36
N PRO A 19 -13.94 19.52 7.92
CA PRO A 19 -12.94 19.48 8.98
C PRO A 19 -13.33 18.54 10.13
N ALA A 20 -12.41 17.66 10.50
CA ALA A 20 -12.55 16.69 11.58
C ALA A 20 -11.21 16.52 12.31
N ASP A 21 -11.23 15.90 13.50
CA ASP A 21 -10.03 15.54 14.26
C ASP A 21 -9.49 14.14 13.91
N ARG A 22 -10.11 13.47 12.93
CA ARG A 22 -9.88 12.08 12.53
C ARG A 22 -9.66 11.98 11.03
N VAL A 23 -8.63 11.23 10.61
CA VAL A 23 -8.33 11.03 9.19
C VAL A 23 -8.03 9.56 8.88
N TRP A 24 -8.55 9.10 7.75
CA TRP A 24 -8.07 7.90 7.09
C TRP A 24 -7.02 8.28 6.06
N LEU A 25 -5.84 7.67 6.13
CA LEU A 25 -4.94 7.61 5.00
C LEU A 25 -5.47 6.56 4.03
N TYR A 26 -5.64 6.94 2.77
CA TYR A 26 -6.05 6.04 1.71
C TYR A 26 -4.86 5.79 0.78
N VAL A 27 -4.46 4.52 0.64
CA VAL A 27 -3.35 4.09 -0.22
C VAL A 27 -3.92 3.13 -1.26
N HIS A 28 -3.94 3.56 -2.52
CA HIS A 28 -4.45 2.77 -3.64
C HIS A 28 -3.51 1.61 -4.02
N GLY A 29 -3.99 0.68 -4.85
CA GLY A 29 -3.20 -0.41 -5.42
C GLY A 29 -2.51 -0.02 -6.73
N LYS A 30 -1.79 -0.98 -7.33
CA LYS A 30 -1.21 -0.81 -8.65
C LYS A 30 -2.32 -0.54 -9.68
N GLY A 31 -2.09 0.43 -10.55
CA GLY A 31 -3.06 0.89 -11.56
C GLY A 31 -4.12 1.86 -11.04
N GLY A 32 -4.19 2.08 -9.71
CA GLY A 32 -5.14 3.00 -9.09
C GLY A 32 -4.68 4.46 -9.07
N CYS A 33 -5.42 5.30 -8.35
CA CYS A 33 -5.10 6.71 -8.12
C CYS A 33 -5.79 7.23 -6.84
N LYS A 34 -5.40 8.44 -6.41
CA LYS A 34 -5.95 9.07 -5.20
C LYS A 34 -7.46 9.36 -5.29
N GLU A 35 -7.99 9.51 -6.50
CA GLU A 35 -9.41 9.76 -6.74
C GLU A 35 -10.30 8.57 -6.34
N GLU A 36 -9.79 7.33 -6.35
CA GLU A 36 -10.50 6.15 -5.85
C GLU A 36 -10.90 6.25 -4.37
N ALA A 37 -10.27 7.16 -3.63
CA ALA A 37 -10.63 7.43 -2.24
C ALA A 37 -12.05 8.00 -2.09
N GLU A 38 -12.67 8.54 -3.15
CA GLU A 38 -14.00 9.14 -3.11
C GLU A 38 -15.08 8.15 -2.64
N ASP A 39 -15.06 6.92 -3.15
CA ASP A 39 -16.03 5.89 -2.76
C ASP A 39 -15.91 5.54 -1.28
N PHE A 40 -14.69 5.43 -0.78
CA PHE A 40 -14.46 5.18 0.65
C PHE A 40 -14.82 6.40 1.50
N ALA A 41 -14.52 7.60 1.02
CA ALA A 41 -14.86 8.83 1.70
C ALA A 41 -16.37 9.03 1.84
N ALA A 42 -17.17 8.57 0.85
CA ALA A 42 -18.62 8.56 0.96
C ALA A 42 -19.13 7.74 2.16
N LEU A 43 -18.36 6.76 2.61
CA LEU A 43 -18.67 5.95 3.79
C LEU A 43 -18.05 6.52 5.08
N ALA A 44 -16.85 7.09 5.02
CA ALA A 44 -16.09 7.54 6.18
C ALA A 44 -16.52 8.93 6.65
N CYS A 45 -16.75 9.88 5.74
CA CYS A 45 -17.06 11.27 6.08
C CYS A 45 -18.35 11.43 6.91
N PRO A 46 -19.47 10.73 6.59
CA PRO A 46 -20.66 10.78 7.44
C PRO A 46 -20.44 10.26 8.86
N ARG A 47 -19.32 9.56 9.10
CA ARG A 47 -18.92 9.01 10.41
C ARG A 47 -17.91 9.89 11.14
N GLY A 48 -17.71 11.13 10.69
CA GLY A 48 -16.81 12.10 11.32
C GLY A 48 -15.33 11.88 11.01
N TRP A 49 -15.00 11.27 9.87
CA TRP A 49 -13.65 11.13 9.37
C TRP A 49 -13.41 11.98 8.14
N GLN A 50 -12.22 12.51 7.98
CA GLN A 50 -11.70 12.91 6.68
C GLN A 50 -10.97 11.74 6.02
N VAL A 51 -10.77 11.81 4.70
CA VAL A 51 -9.96 10.85 3.96
C VAL A 51 -8.90 11.60 3.18
N LEU A 52 -7.63 11.30 3.44
CA LEU A 52 -6.47 11.86 2.76
C LEU A 52 -5.86 10.80 1.85
N ALA A 53 -5.76 11.09 0.57
CA ALA A 53 -5.16 10.23 -0.43
C ALA A 53 -4.10 10.97 -1.24
N ALA A 54 -3.00 10.30 -1.56
CA ALA A 54 -1.98 10.76 -2.50
C ALA A 54 -1.69 9.66 -3.52
N ASP A 55 -1.24 10.07 -4.72
CA ASP A 55 -0.84 9.12 -5.74
C ASP A 55 0.50 8.47 -5.37
N LEU A 56 0.59 7.16 -5.50
CA LEU A 56 1.86 6.43 -5.46
C LEU A 56 2.73 6.80 -6.68
N PRO A 57 4.06 6.58 -6.63
CA PRO A 57 4.92 6.76 -7.81
C PRO A 57 4.34 6.10 -9.05
N GLU A 58 4.52 6.72 -10.23
CA GLU A 58 4.01 6.28 -11.55
C GLU A 58 2.47 6.23 -11.68
N HIS A 59 1.71 6.71 -10.70
CA HIS A 59 0.25 6.65 -10.71
C HIS A 59 -0.41 8.03 -10.72
N GLY A 60 -1.65 8.07 -11.16
CA GLY A 60 -2.48 9.27 -11.14
C GLY A 60 -1.78 10.48 -11.79
N THR A 61 -1.65 11.57 -11.04
CA THR A 61 -0.97 12.79 -11.49
C THR A 61 0.56 12.67 -11.52
N ARG A 62 1.11 11.55 -11.06
CA ARG A 62 2.55 11.28 -11.02
C ARG A 62 3.05 10.42 -12.18
N ARG A 63 2.18 10.08 -13.13
CA ARG A 63 2.59 9.41 -14.35
C ARG A 63 3.59 10.25 -15.12
N GLY A 64 4.80 9.72 -15.29
CA GLY A 64 5.87 10.41 -16.03
C GLY A 64 6.68 11.41 -15.20
N ASP A 65 6.55 11.44 -13.86
CA ASP A 65 7.40 12.25 -12.97
C ASP A 65 8.82 11.68 -12.81
N GLY A 66 9.06 10.48 -13.35
CA GLY A 66 10.37 9.83 -13.33
C GLY A 66 10.71 9.14 -12.00
N VAL A 67 9.77 9.07 -11.06
CA VAL A 67 9.96 8.33 -9.80
C VAL A 67 9.39 6.92 -9.95
N PRO A 68 10.23 5.86 -9.90
CA PRO A 68 9.76 4.48 -10.06
C PRO A 68 8.87 4.00 -8.92
N LEU A 69 7.93 3.09 -9.26
CA LEU A 69 7.10 2.40 -8.29
C LEU A 69 7.87 1.27 -7.62
N ASP A 70 8.67 1.59 -6.66
CA ASP A 70 9.45 0.64 -5.87
C ASP A 70 9.37 0.95 -4.36
N PRO A 71 9.79 0.02 -3.48
CA PRO A 71 9.65 0.20 -2.05
C PRO A 71 10.58 1.27 -1.47
N TRP A 72 11.72 1.55 -2.09
CA TRP A 72 12.65 2.56 -1.58
C TRP A 72 12.24 4.00 -1.94
N HIS A 73 11.28 4.19 -2.86
CA HIS A 73 10.60 5.47 -3.10
C HIS A 73 9.25 5.53 -2.38
N ALA A 74 8.39 4.55 -2.57
CA ALA A 74 7.02 4.58 -2.03
C ALA A 74 6.98 4.57 -0.48
N ALA A 75 7.80 3.75 0.19
CA ALA A 75 7.73 3.65 1.64
C ALA A 75 8.19 4.91 2.39
N PRO A 76 9.29 5.61 2.00
CA PRO A 76 9.63 6.90 2.58
C PRO A 76 8.57 7.97 2.37
N GLU A 77 7.95 8.06 1.19
CA GLU A 77 6.88 9.02 0.91
C GLU A 77 5.65 8.76 1.77
N LEU A 78 5.22 7.51 1.91
CA LEU A 78 4.12 7.13 2.80
C LEU A 78 4.45 7.45 4.26
N ARG A 79 5.70 7.26 4.70
CA ARG A 79 6.15 7.64 6.04
C ARG A 79 6.03 9.15 6.27
N ALA A 80 6.44 9.94 5.29
CA ALA A 80 6.29 11.40 5.32
C ALA A 80 4.81 11.82 5.36
N LEU A 81 3.95 11.16 4.58
CA LEU A 81 2.50 11.39 4.57
C LEU A 81 1.86 11.04 5.94
N LEU A 82 2.28 9.94 6.58
CA LEU A 82 1.84 9.61 7.94
C LEU A 82 2.28 10.67 8.95
N GLY A 83 3.53 11.14 8.85
CA GLY A 83 4.04 12.24 9.70
C GLY A 83 3.21 13.52 9.55
N TYR A 84 2.88 13.88 8.30
CA TYR A 84 1.99 15.00 8.01
C TYR A 84 0.60 14.80 8.63
N ALA A 85 0.02 13.60 8.49
CA ALA A 85 -1.28 13.29 9.06
C ALA A 85 -1.27 13.38 10.59
N LYS A 86 -0.30 12.76 11.26
CA LYS A 86 -0.16 12.82 12.72
C LYS A 86 0.07 14.23 13.27
N GLY A 87 0.63 15.13 12.47
CA GLY A 87 0.80 16.54 12.85
C GLY A 87 -0.48 17.38 12.74
N ARG A 88 -1.52 16.89 12.05
CA ARG A 88 -2.76 17.64 11.78
C ARG A 88 -4.02 17.03 12.37
N TRP A 89 -4.07 15.72 12.57
CA TRP A 89 -5.21 15.00 13.09
C TRP A 89 -4.84 14.24 14.36
N ARG A 90 -5.76 14.23 15.30
CA ARG A 90 -5.59 13.51 16.55
C ARG A 90 -5.64 12.01 16.37
N HIS A 91 -6.45 11.56 15.45
CA HIS A 91 -6.71 10.14 15.17
C HIS A 91 -6.39 9.83 13.72
N THR A 92 -5.51 8.86 13.51
CA THR A 92 -5.12 8.43 12.16
C THR A 92 -5.43 6.95 11.98
N ALA A 93 -6.11 6.63 10.89
CA ALA A 93 -6.41 5.27 10.45
C ALA A 93 -5.89 5.04 9.03
N LEU A 94 -5.84 3.79 8.57
CA LEU A 94 -5.33 3.41 7.27
C LEU A 94 -6.34 2.56 6.50
N ARG A 95 -6.58 2.91 5.25
CA ARG A 95 -7.22 2.04 4.27
C ARG A 95 -6.27 1.86 3.09
N CYS A 96 -5.96 0.62 2.75
CA CYS A 96 -5.07 0.32 1.63
C CYS A 96 -5.56 -0.88 0.80
N THR A 97 -5.12 -0.92 -0.46
CA THR A 97 -5.49 -1.97 -1.42
C THR A 97 -4.24 -2.61 -2.00
N SER A 98 -4.24 -3.94 -2.13
CA SER A 98 -3.26 -4.71 -2.90
C SER A 98 -1.81 -4.30 -2.59
N LEU A 99 -1.05 -3.84 -3.59
CA LEU A 99 0.34 -3.37 -3.45
C LEU A 99 0.47 -2.20 -2.47
N GLY A 100 -0.54 -1.33 -2.38
CA GLY A 100 -0.58 -0.26 -1.38
C GLY A 100 -0.53 -0.78 0.06
N ALA A 101 -1.04 -1.98 0.32
CA ALA A 101 -0.91 -2.62 1.63
C ALA A 101 0.54 -3.00 1.93
N TRP A 102 1.25 -3.57 0.95
CA TRP A 102 2.67 -3.90 1.10
C TRP A 102 3.52 -2.66 1.43
N PHE A 103 3.39 -1.59 0.65
CA PHE A 103 4.11 -0.35 0.93
C PHE A 103 3.74 0.26 2.28
N SER A 104 2.47 0.16 2.68
CA SER A 104 2.02 0.62 4.00
C SER A 104 2.60 -0.22 5.14
N LEU A 105 2.71 -1.53 4.97
CA LEU A 105 3.35 -2.42 5.95
C LEU A 105 4.83 -2.07 6.14
N LEU A 106 5.55 -1.76 5.05
CA LEU A 106 6.94 -1.29 5.12
C LEU A 106 7.06 0.10 5.75
N ALA A 107 6.19 1.02 5.33
CA ALA A 107 6.27 2.41 5.74
C ALA A 107 5.90 2.61 7.21
N PHE A 108 4.93 1.85 7.72
CA PHE A 108 4.33 2.02 9.02
C PHE A 108 4.67 0.88 9.99
N ALA A 109 5.71 0.09 9.68
CA ALA A 109 6.18 -0.97 10.56
C ALA A 109 6.47 -0.43 11.98
N GLY A 110 5.82 -1.03 12.99
CA GLY A 110 5.94 -0.59 14.38
C GLY A 110 5.10 0.64 14.77
N GLU A 111 4.50 1.34 13.82
CA GLU A 111 3.57 2.43 14.08
C GLU A 111 2.20 1.89 14.49
N ARG A 112 1.64 2.42 15.57
CA ARG A 112 0.27 2.09 15.96
C ARG A 112 -0.68 3.17 15.48
N LEU A 113 -1.56 2.79 14.54
CA LEU A 113 -2.69 3.59 14.11
C LEU A 113 -3.94 3.18 14.90
N GLU A 114 -5.02 3.97 14.80
CA GLU A 114 -6.27 3.65 15.50
C GLU A 114 -6.87 2.34 14.97
N GLN A 115 -6.90 2.19 13.66
CA GLN A 115 -7.35 0.98 12.96
C GLN A 115 -6.83 0.97 11.51
N ALA A 116 -6.89 -0.20 10.89
CA ALA A 116 -6.61 -0.35 9.47
C ALA A 116 -7.69 -1.21 8.78
N LEU A 117 -7.90 -0.94 7.49
CA LEU A 117 -8.71 -1.74 6.59
C LEU A 117 -7.87 -2.10 5.36
N PHE A 118 -7.55 -3.36 5.20
CA PHE A 118 -6.81 -3.88 4.07
C PHE A 118 -7.75 -4.60 3.10
N VAL A 119 -7.69 -4.25 1.82
CA VAL A 119 -8.54 -4.80 0.77
C VAL A 119 -7.66 -5.57 -0.23
N SER A 120 -7.88 -6.88 -0.36
CA SER A 120 -7.06 -7.81 -1.16
C SER A 120 -5.56 -7.50 -1.01
N PRO A 121 -5.00 -7.52 0.22
CA PRO A 121 -3.68 -6.97 0.48
C PRO A 121 -2.55 -7.89 0.04
N VAL A 122 -1.50 -7.34 -0.56
CA VAL A 122 -0.21 -8.03 -0.66
C VAL A 122 0.44 -7.98 0.72
N VAL A 123 0.49 -9.12 1.41
CA VAL A 123 1.11 -9.28 2.73
C VAL A 123 2.38 -10.14 2.69
N ASP A 124 2.57 -10.89 1.61
CA ASP A 124 3.76 -11.70 1.32
C ASP A 124 4.29 -11.35 -0.08
N MET A 125 5.10 -10.32 -0.15
CA MET A 125 5.67 -9.85 -1.42
C MET A 125 6.72 -10.83 -1.97
N GLU A 126 7.52 -11.47 -1.11
CA GLU A 126 8.48 -12.47 -1.59
C GLU A 126 7.76 -13.65 -2.24
N GLY A 127 6.70 -14.16 -1.59
CA GLY A 127 5.86 -15.21 -2.15
C GLY A 127 5.22 -14.81 -3.48
N LEU A 128 4.71 -13.58 -3.60
CA LEU A 128 4.14 -13.07 -4.85
C LEU A 128 5.19 -12.99 -5.97
N ILE A 129 6.40 -12.46 -5.69
CA ILE A 129 7.48 -12.42 -6.67
C ILE A 129 7.87 -13.83 -7.13
N ARG A 130 7.98 -14.78 -6.21
CA ARG A 130 8.27 -16.18 -6.53
C ARG A 130 7.18 -16.84 -7.40
N ASP A 131 5.91 -16.51 -7.15
CA ASP A 131 4.81 -16.96 -7.99
C ASP A 131 4.91 -16.39 -9.39
N MET A 132 5.16 -15.08 -9.52
CA MET A 132 5.38 -14.43 -10.81
C MET A 132 6.57 -15.03 -11.58
N MET A 133 7.67 -15.33 -10.88
CA MET A 133 8.81 -16.05 -11.47
C MET A 133 8.39 -17.43 -12.00
N GLY A 134 7.60 -18.17 -11.20
CA GLY A 134 7.07 -19.49 -11.62
C GLY A 134 6.17 -19.39 -12.86
N TRP A 135 5.28 -18.41 -12.90
CA TRP A 135 4.40 -18.18 -14.06
C TRP A 135 5.17 -17.77 -15.32
N ALA A 136 6.27 -17.03 -15.17
CA ALA A 136 7.14 -16.63 -16.26
C ALA A 136 8.18 -17.70 -16.67
N GLY A 137 8.31 -18.78 -15.87
CA GLY A 137 9.36 -19.79 -16.08
C GLY A 137 10.78 -19.29 -15.83
N VAL A 138 10.93 -18.30 -14.92
CA VAL A 138 12.20 -17.63 -14.59
C VAL A 138 12.73 -18.19 -13.26
N SER A 139 13.98 -18.68 -13.27
CA SER A 139 14.70 -19.06 -12.04
C SER A 139 15.37 -17.85 -11.37
N GLU A 140 15.69 -17.98 -10.08
CA GLU A 140 16.43 -16.92 -9.35
C GLU A 140 17.79 -16.63 -10.03
N ALA A 141 18.51 -17.65 -10.46
CA ALA A 141 19.80 -17.45 -11.13
C ALA A 141 19.67 -16.67 -12.46
N GLN A 142 18.59 -16.88 -13.20
CA GLN A 142 18.32 -16.10 -14.42
C GLN A 142 17.98 -14.64 -14.07
N LEU A 143 17.15 -14.42 -13.06
CA LEU A 143 16.79 -13.07 -12.61
C LEU A 143 18.01 -12.32 -12.06
N GLU A 144 18.86 -13.00 -11.27
CA GLU A 144 20.10 -12.43 -10.74
C GLU A 144 21.06 -12.02 -11.88
N ALA A 145 21.24 -12.89 -12.87
CA ALA A 145 22.13 -12.63 -13.99
C ALA A 145 21.63 -11.48 -14.89
N ALA A 146 20.31 -11.35 -15.05
CA ALA A 146 19.69 -10.32 -15.89
C ALA A 146 19.48 -8.98 -15.17
N GLY A 147 19.35 -9.01 -13.83
CA GLY A 147 18.95 -7.86 -13.01
C GLY A 147 17.45 -7.58 -13.10
N GLU A 148 16.92 -7.45 -14.31
CA GLU A 148 15.49 -7.26 -14.58
C GLU A 148 15.04 -8.10 -15.78
N LEU A 149 13.79 -8.59 -15.73
CA LEU A 149 13.18 -9.42 -16.77
C LEU A 149 11.69 -9.06 -16.92
N ASP A 150 11.30 -8.67 -18.12
CA ASP A 150 9.89 -8.48 -18.45
C ASP A 150 9.16 -9.83 -18.55
N THR A 151 7.94 -9.88 -18.04
CA THR A 151 7.11 -11.08 -18.09
C THR A 151 6.06 -11.00 -19.19
N PRO A 152 5.57 -12.16 -19.69
CA PRO A 152 4.51 -12.19 -20.70
C PRO A 152 3.17 -11.58 -20.24
N PHE A 153 2.98 -11.39 -18.94
CA PHE A 153 1.77 -10.80 -18.33
C PHE A 153 1.93 -9.32 -17.94
N GLY A 154 3.01 -8.65 -18.43
CA GLY A 154 3.17 -7.19 -18.33
C GLY A 154 3.77 -6.70 -17.01
N GLU A 155 4.34 -7.59 -16.19
CA GLU A 155 5.11 -7.22 -15.02
C GLU A 155 6.61 -7.33 -15.30
N THR A 156 7.42 -6.49 -14.66
CA THR A 156 8.89 -6.62 -14.69
C THR A 156 9.35 -7.24 -13.37
N LEU A 157 10.00 -8.40 -13.45
CA LEU A 157 10.71 -9.01 -12.33
C LEU A 157 12.02 -8.27 -12.13
N SER A 158 12.34 -7.89 -10.89
CA SER A 158 13.57 -7.15 -10.56
C SER A 158 14.32 -7.87 -9.44
N TRP A 159 15.58 -8.20 -9.70
CA TRP A 159 16.47 -8.78 -8.69
C TRP A 159 16.72 -7.84 -7.50
N PRO A 160 17.02 -6.54 -7.72
CA PRO A 160 17.13 -5.60 -6.60
C PRO A 160 15.86 -5.53 -5.74
N TYR A 161 14.67 -5.59 -6.36
CA TYR A 161 13.41 -5.59 -5.62
C TYR A 161 13.28 -6.84 -4.74
N LEU A 162 13.54 -8.04 -5.29
CA LEU A 162 13.51 -9.29 -4.53
C LEU A 162 14.51 -9.26 -3.35
N GLN A 163 15.74 -8.76 -3.58
CA GLN A 163 16.73 -8.61 -2.51
C GLN A 163 16.27 -7.64 -1.43
N TYR A 164 15.65 -6.53 -1.82
CA TYR A 164 15.10 -5.57 -0.88
C TYR A 164 14.00 -6.20 -0.01
N VAL A 165 13.07 -6.95 -0.60
CA VAL A 165 11.99 -7.64 0.11
C VAL A 165 12.56 -8.59 1.17
N ARG A 166 13.58 -9.38 0.80
CA ARG A 166 14.26 -10.31 1.72
C ARG A 166 14.98 -9.61 2.87
N ALA A 167 15.56 -8.45 2.59
CA ALA A 167 16.27 -7.65 3.60
C ALA A 167 15.33 -6.88 4.54
N HIS A 168 14.07 -6.69 4.15
CA HIS A 168 13.08 -5.90 4.89
C HIS A 168 11.81 -6.70 5.18
N PRO A 169 11.89 -7.79 5.96
CA PRO A 169 10.69 -8.56 6.32
C PRO A 169 9.77 -7.72 7.19
N VAL A 170 8.48 -7.78 6.91
CA VAL A 170 7.45 -7.15 7.77
C VAL A 170 7.28 -8.04 9.01
N SER A 171 7.94 -7.66 10.10
CA SER A 171 7.99 -8.47 11.33
C SER A 171 7.01 -7.99 12.42
N ARG A 172 6.45 -6.78 12.30
CA ARG A 172 5.61 -6.20 13.34
C ARG A 172 4.56 -5.27 12.75
N TRP A 173 3.31 -5.60 13.01
CA TRP A 173 2.16 -4.76 12.68
C TRP A 173 1.22 -4.64 13.88
N PRO A 174 1.31 -3.56 14.69
CA PRO A 174 0.57 -3.43 15.95
C PRO A 174 -0.81 -2.80 15.80
N THR A 175 -1.21 -2.40 14.59
CA THR A 175 -2.50 -1.74 14.34
C THR A 175 -3.63 -2.75 14.23
N PRO A 176 -4.75 -2.60 14.96
CA PRO A 176 -5.95 -3.41 14.77
C PRO A 176 -6.42 -3.33 13.32
N THR A 177 -6.55 -4.47 12.64
CA THR A 177 -6.76 -4.51 11.19
C THR A 177 -7.93 -5.40 10.81
N ALA A 178 -8.85 -4.87 10.00
CA ALA A 178 -9.83 -5.64 9.26
C ALA A 178 -9.28 -6.00 7.88
N LEU A 179 -9.49 -7.25 7.44
CA LEU A 179 -9.08 -7.76 6.15
C LEU A 179 -10.31 -8.07 5.30
N LEU A 180 -10.37 -7.51 4.10
CA LEU A 180 -11.30 -7.90 3.05
C LEU A 180 -10.51 -8.61 1.96
N TYR A 181 -10.83 -9.86 1.72
CA TYR A 181 -10.16 -10.70 0.71
C TYR A 181 -11.20 -11.33 -0.22
N ALA A 182 -11.00 -11.18 -1.51
CA ALA A 182 -11.86 -11.81 -2.51
C ALA A 182 -11.52 -13.30 -2.64
N SER A 183 -12.49 -14.19 -2.41
CA SER A 183 -12.29 -15.64 -2.49
C SER A 183 -11.84 -16.15 -3.87
N GLY A 184 -12.07 -15.35 -4.94
CA GLY A 184 -11.65 -15.62 -6.30
C GLY A 184 -10.35 -14.91 -6.72
N ASP A 185 -9.61 -14.32 -5.80
CA ASP A 185 -8.33 -13.68 -6.11
C ASP A 185 -7.31 -14.73 -6.56
N ALA A 186 -6.91 -14.62 -7.83
CA ALA A 186 -5.97 -15.57 -8.45
C ALA A 186 -4.49 -15.16 -8.31
N MET A 187 -4.23 -13.92 -7.88
CA MET A 187 -2.87 -13.40 -7.74
C MET A 187 -2.33 -13.57 -6.34
N LEU A 188 -3.19 -13.50 -5.33
CA LEU A 188 -2.77 -13.55 -3.93
C LEU A 188 -3.05 -14.92 -3.33
N ARG A 189 -2.06 -15.49 -2.68
CA ARG A 189 -2.24 -16.76 -1.95
C ARG A 189 -3.14 -16.52 -0.74
N ARG A 190 -4.28 -17.18 -0.71
CA ARG A 190 -5.21 -17.14 0.42
C ARG A 190 -4.49 -17.51 1.74
N ALA A 191 -3.64 -18.52 1.72
CA ALA A 191 -2.88 -18.93 2.90
C ALA A 191 -2.02 -17.80 3.48
N ALA A 192 -1.35 -16.99 2.64
CA ALA A 192 -0.56 -15.85 3.11
C ALA A 192 -1.42 -14.79 3.83
N VAL A 193 -2.64 -14.54 3.33
CA VAL A 193 -3.58 -13.60 3.97
C VAL A 193 -4.10 -14.17 5.28
N GLU A 194 -4.39 -15.47 5.35
CA GLU A 194 -4.83 -16.17 6.56
C GLU A 194 -3.71 -16.20 7.62
N ASP A 195 -2.47 -16.49 7.23
CA ASP A 195 -1.31 -16.48 8.13
C ASP A 195 -1.05 -15.07 8.68
N PHE A 196 -1.18 -14.05 7.83
CA PHE A 196 -1.10 -12.67 8.28
C PHE A 196 -2.21 -12.33 9.26
N ALA A 197 -3.46 -12.73 8.98
CA ALA A 197 -4.59 -12.53 9.89
C ALA A 197 -4.35 -13.21 11.25
N LEU A 198 -3.81 -14.43 11.26
CA LEU A 198 -3.46 -15.13 12.49
C LEU A 198 -2.36 -14.41 13.27
N SER A 199 -1.40 -13.80 12.58
CA SER A 199 -0.33 -13.00 13.22
C SER A 199 -0.84 -11.78 13.98
N LEU A 200 -2.02 -11.26 13.61
CA LEU A 200 -2.67 -10.11 14.25
C LEU A 200 -3.37 -10.47 15.57
N ILE A 201 -3.69 -11.75 15.79
CA ILE A 201 -4.45 -12.20 16.98
C ILE A 201 -3.59 -12.15 18.25
N HIS A 202 -2.28 -12.14 18.12
CA HIS A 202 -1.32 -12.13 19.23
C HIS A 202 -0.83 -10.71 19.60
N ILE A 203 -1.45 -9.70 19.04
CA ILE A 203 -1.21 -8.30 19.35
C ILE A 203 -2.29 -7.77 20.28
#